data_c6063997f7352f3e6b878156a760cac1
#
_entry.id   c6063997f7352f3e6b878156a760cac1
#
_cell.length_a   1.000
_cell.length_b   1.000
_cell.length_c   1.000
_cell.angle_alpha   90.00
_cell.angle_beta   90.00
_cell.angle_gamma   90.00
#
_symmetry.space_group_name_H-M   'P 1'
#
loop_
_entity.id
_entity.type
_entity.pdbx_description
1 polymer ?
#
loop_
_entity_poly.entity_id
_entity_poly.type
_entity_poly.pdbx_seq_one_letter_code
_entity_poly.pdbx_strand_id
1 'polypeptide(L)'
;MDSTISVQPGEAPDSLHRARRAAWGSFAGAVVDWYDFLLYGITAALVFNREFFPQIGPAMGTLAAFATFGVGFLFRPLGRIIFGHFGDRLGRKRMLMMTVWMMGIATACIGLLPSFNQIGWWAPVLLVFLRAVQGFAVGGEWGGAALLSVENAPQGKKAFYSSGVQVGYGVGLLLSTGLVSLISSLTSDQQFLSWGWRVPFLFSVVLVLIALWIRNGMAESQEFEAQQSQDNAPQMKKRLPVVEALLRHPGAFLLIIALRLCELLTMYIVTAFALNYSTQNLGLPRELFLNIGLLVGGLSCLTIPCFAWLADRFGRRRIYITGALIGTLSGFPFFMALESQSVFWILFFALMLANIAHDMVVCVQQPMFTELFGASYRYSGAGVGYQVASVVGGGFTPFIAAALVTFSGGSWHSVALYLTAGCLLSALTALLMKKHPVD
;
A
#
# COMPACT_ATOMS: atom_id res chain seq x y z
N MET A 1 -26.59 -0.14 50.82
CA MET A 1 -26.95 0.85 49.79
C MET A 1 -26.21 0.49 48.54
N ASP A 2 -26.83 -0.38 47.73
CA ASP A 2 -26.32 -0.83 46.44
C ASP A 2 -26.59 0.23 45.41
N SER A 3 -25.54 0.86 44.90
CA SER A 3 -25.63 1.69 43.69
C SER A 3 -25.44 0.78 42.45
N THR A 4 -26.56 0.22 42.02
CA THR A 4 -26.63 -0.39 40.69
C THR A 4 -26.42 0.69 39.65
N ILE A 5 -25.23 0.71 39.02
CA ILE A 5 -24.97 1.50 37.81
C ILE A 5 -25.86 0.90 36.72
N SER A 6 -26.91 1.56 36.38
CA SER A 6 -27.74 1.20 35.24
C SER A 6 -27.00 1.54 33.98
N VAL A 7 -26.43 0.53 33.33
CA VAL A 7 -25.94 0.62 31.94
C VAL A 7 -27.18 0.88 31.08
N GLN A 8 -27.22 2.05 30.45
CA GLN A 8 -28.31 2.36 29.51
C GLN A 8 -28.22 1.43 28.30
N PRO A 9 -29.34 0.80 27.89
CA PRO A 9 -29.32 -0.21 26.79
C PRO A 9 -29.14 0.36 25.37
N GLY A 10 -28.82 1.65 25.22
CA GLY A 10 -28.80 2.32 23.90
C GLY A 10 -27.41 2.55 23.27
N GLU A 11 -26.31 2.36 24.01
CA GLU A 11 -24.97 2.73 23.49
C GLU A 11 -24.25 1.62 22.73
N ALA A 12 -24.51 0.37 23.02
CA ALA A 12 -23.80 -0.75 22.39
C ALA A 12 -24.10 -0.96 20.89
N PRO A 13 -25.37 -0.82 20.40
CA PRO A 13 -25.65 -0.97 18.97
C PRO A 13 -25.11 0.16 18.11
N ASP A 14 -25.09 1.40 18.61
CA ASP A 14 -24.60 2.56 17.85
C ASP A 14 -23.09 2.55 17.70
N SER A 15 -22.33 2.12 18.71
CA SER A 15 -20.88 2.02 18.63
C SER A 15 -20.44 0.93 17.65
N LEU A 16 -21.14 -0.21 17.62
CA LEU A 16 -20.86 -1.29 16.67
C LEU A 16 -21.19 -0.88 15.24
N HIS A 17 -22.29 -0.18 15.04
CA HIS A 17 -22.70 0.35 13.74
C HIS A 17 -21.68 1.38 13.21
N ARG A 18 -21.20 2.27 14.06
CA ARG A 18 -20.13 3.22 13.75
C ARG A 18 -18.84 2.53 13.36
N ALA A 19 -18.42 1.51 14.10
CA ALA A 19 -17.23 0.72 13.81
C ALA A 19 -17.33 0.04 12.45
N ARG A 20 -18.47 -0.55 12.12
CA ARG A 20 -18.70 -1.20 10.82
C ARG A 20 -18.67 -0.20 9.67
N ARG A 21 -19.31 0.96 9.81
CA ARG A 21 -19.29 2.01 8.76
C ARG A 21 -17.90 2.56 8.54
N ALA A 22 -17.14 2.81 9.61
CA ALA A 22 -15.75 3.26 9.51
C ALA A 22 -14.88 2.22 8.82
N ALA A 23 -15.03 0.93 9.14
CA ALA A 23 -14.32 -0.16 8.50
C ALA A 23 -14.63 -0.25 6.99
N TRP A 24 -15.90 -0.16 6.60
CA TRP A 24 -16.30 -0.19 5.19
C TRP A 24 -15.80 1.03 4.42
N GLY A 25 -15.87 2.23 5.00
CA GLY A 25 -15.36 3.44 4.37
C GLY A 25 -13.84 3.42 4.19
N SER A 26 -13.12 2.94 5.18
CA SER A 26 -11.67 2.77 5.11
C SER A 26 -11.28 1.72 4.06
N PHE A 27 -11.99 0.60 4.02
CA PHE A 27 -11.82 -0.44 3.01
C PHE A 27 -12.05 0.09 1.60
N ALA A 28 -13.15 0.80 1.36
CA ALA A 28 -13.50 1.31 0.04
C ALA A 28 -12.44 2.26 -0.51
N GLY A 29 -11.96 3.19 0.32
CA GLY A 29 -10.88 4.09 -0.10
C GLY A 29 -9.55 3.38 -0.32
N ALA A 30 -9.24 2.40 0.52
CA ALA A 30 -8.03 1.58 0.36
C ALA A 30 -8.06 0.79 -0.95
N VAL A 31 -9.22 0.25 -1.34
CA VAL A 31 -9.37 -0.45 -2.63
C VAL A 31 -9.03 0.47 -3.81
N VAL A 32 -9.54 1.71 -3.80
CA VAL A 32 -9.24 2.67 -4.87
C VAL A 32 -7.75 2.98 -4.94
N ASP A 33 -7.14 3.27 -3.80
CA ASP A 33 -5.73 3.64 -3.73
C ASP A 33 -4.82 2.49 -4.17
N TRP A 34 -5.06 1.28 -3.68
CA TRP A 34 -4.31 0.11 -4.07
C TRP A 34 -4.53 -0.27 -5.53
N TYR A 35 -5.77 -0.18 -6.01
CA TYR A 35 -6.06 -0.40 -7.42
C TYR A 35 -5.22 0.51 -8.31
N ASP A 36 -5.22 1.79 -8.03
CA ASP A 36 -4.54 2.79 -8.85
C ASP A 36 -3.02 2.62 -8.82
N PHE A 37 -2.44 2.36 -7.64
CA PHE A 37 -0.99 2.16 -7.51
C PHE A 37 -0.52 0.84 -8.10
N LEU A 38 -1.24 -0.25 -7.86
CA LEU A 38 -0.87 -1.55 -8.42
C LEU A 38 -1.07 -1.58 -9.93
N LEU A 39 -2.12 -0.95 -10.43
CA LEU A 39 -2.33 -0.79 -11.87
C LEU A 39 -1.16 -0.04 -12.53
N TYR A 40 -0.69 1.03 -11.91
CA TYR A 40 0.47 1.77 -12.41
C TYR A 40 1.71 0.87 -12.44
N GLY A 41 1.97 0.10 -11.41
CA GLY A 41 3.09 -0.84 -11.35
C GLY A 41 3.03 -1.90 -12.45
N ILE A 42 1.87 -2.50 -12.68
CA ILE A 42 1.64 -3.48 -13.74
C ILE A 42 1.87 -2.85 -15.11
N THR A 43 1.34 -1.68 -15.35
CA THR A 43 1.45 -0.97 -16.63
C THR A 43 2.88 -0.46 -16.87
N ALA A 44 3.57 0.00 -15.83
CA ALA A 44 4.98 0.35 -15.91
C ALA A 44 5.84 -0.87 -16.31
N ALA A 45 5.51 -2.04 -15.76
CA ALA A 45 6.22 -3.29 -16.08
C ALA A 45 5.99 -3.75 -17.54
N LEU A 46 4.83 -3.48 -18.13
CA LEU A 46 4.42 -4.05 -19.42
C LEU A 46 4.43 -3.06 -20.58
N VAL A 47 4.11 -1.79 -20.33
CA VAL A 47 3.72 -0.85 -21.41
C VAL A 47 4.53 0.45 -21.41
N PHE A 48 4.80 1.07 -20.28
CA PHE A 48 5.29 2.44 -20.21
C PHE A 48 6.67 2.65 -20.83
N ASN A 49 7.52 1.63 -20.87
CA ASN A 49 8.81 1.69 -21.56
C ASN A 49 8.65 1.98 -23.06
N ARG A 50 7.58 1.49 -23.69
CA ARG A 50 7.29 1.69 -25.11
C ARG A 50 6.51 2.96 -25.39
N GLU A 51 5.50 3.25 -24.56
CA GLU A 51 4.56 4.37 -24.78
C GLU A 51 5.17 5.72 -24.40
N PHE A 52 5.98 5.78 -23.35
CA PHE A 52 6.49 7.03 -22.81
C PHE A 52 8.01 7.20 -22.95
N PHE A 53 8.75 6.11 -23.10
CA PHE A 53 10.23 6.14 -23.17
C PHE A 53 10.78 5.31 -24.33
N PRO A 54 10.26 5.45 -25.57
CA PRO A 54 10.68 4.59 -26.67
C PRO A 54 12.12 4.88 -27.18
N GLN A 55 12.65 6.08 -26.92
CA GLN A 55 13.92 6.53 -27.54
C GLN A 55 15.17 6.11 -26.75
N ILE A 56 15.05 5.69 -25.51
CA ILE A 56 16.22 5.37 -24.66
C ILE A 56 16.54 3.87 -24.60
N GLY A 57 15.86 3.07 -25.39
CA GLY A 57 16.04 1.61 -25.46
C GLY A 57 15.24 0.83 -24.41
N PRO A 58 15.07 -0.50 -24.59
CA PRO A 58 14.19 -1.29 -23.72
C PRO A 58 14.63 -1.34 -22.25
N ALA A 59 15.93 -1.54 -21.98
CA ALA A 59 16.44 -1.62 -20.61
C ALA A 59 16.33 -0.28 -19.87
N MET A 60 16.77 0.81 -20.51
CA MET A 60 16.70 2.15 -19.92
C MET A 60 15.25 2.65 -19.85
N GLY A 61 14.41 2.28 -20.81
CA GLY A 61 12.98 2.57 -20.80
C GLY A 61 12.29 1.90 -19.62
N THR A 62 12.63 0.66 -19.30
CA THR A 62 12.12 -0.06 -18.12
C THR A 62 12.56 0.64 -16.82
N LEU A 63 13.82 1.05 -16.72
CA LEU A 63 14.33 1.80 -15.57
C LEU A 63 13.59 3.13 -15.40
N ALA A 64 13.37 3.85 -16.49
CA ALA A 64 12.63 5.11 -16.47
C ALA A 64 11.16 4.91 -16.03
N ALA A 65 10.49 3.88 -16.53
CA ALA A 65 9.12 3.56 -16.16
C ALA A 65 9.02 3.24 -14.65
N PHE A 66 9.93 2.44 -14.12
CA PHE A 66 9.96 2.15 -12.68
C PHE A 66 10.40 3.35 -11.84
N ALA A 67 11.24 4.24 -12.38
CA ALA A 67 11.56 5.51 -11.71
C ALA A 67 10.30 6.38 -11.55
N THR A 68 9.45 6.47 -12.57
CA THR A 68 8.17 7.19 -12.46
C THR A 68 7.24 6.55 -11.43
N PHE A 69 7.25 5.24 -11.31
CA PHE A 69 6.53 4.53 -10.25
C PHE A 69 7.00 5.00 -8.87
N GLY A 70 8.31 5.09 -8.67
CA GLY A 70 8.91 5.57 -7.43
C GLY A 70 8.58 7.04 -7.11
N VAL A 71 8.44 7.90 -8.11
CA VAL A 71 8.10 9.31 -7.93
C VAL A 71 6.79 9.49 -7.16
N GLY A 72 5.80 8.65 -7.42
CA GLY A 72 4.54 8.70 -6.68
C GLY A 72 4.72 8.55 -5.17
N PHE A 73 5.71 7.80 -4.75
CA PHE A 73 6.00 7.61 -3.32
C PHE A 73 6.68 8.82 -2.68
N LEU A 74 7.44 9.62 -3.44
CA LEU A 74 8.12 10.81 -2.91
C LEU A 74 7.14 11.85 -2.35
N PHE A 75 5.96 11.94 -2.92
CA PHE A 75 4.94 12.92 -2.52
C PHE A 75 4.00 12.42 -1.42
N ARG A 76 4.10 11.16 -1.02
CA ARG A 76 3.26 10.60 0.06
C ARG A 76 3.48 11.27 1.42
N PRO A 77 4.72 11.50 1.89
CA PRO A 77 4.94 12.19 3.16
C PRO A 77 4.37 13.60 3.16
N LEU A 78 4.53 14.36 2.07
CA LEU A 78 3.98 15.69 1.92
C LEU A 78 2.45 15.68 1.96
N GLY A 79 1.83 14.75 1.26
CA GLY A 79 0.38 14.57 1.29
C GLY A 79 -0.12 14.23 2.68
N ARG A 80 0.59 13.37 3.40
CA ARG A 80 0.22 13.02 4.78
C ARG A 80 0.27 14.24 5.71
N ILE A 81 1.29 15.08 5.58
CA ILE A 81 1.41 16.28 6.40
C ILE A 81 0.28 17.26 6.10
N ILE A 82 0.04 17.56 4.84
CA ILE A 82 -0.97 18.53 4.41
C ILE A 82 -2.39 18.05 4.74
N PHE A 83 -2.74 16.82 4.37
CA PHE A 83 -4.06 16.28 4.67
C PHE A 83 -4.28 16.04 6.16
N GLY A 84 -3.23 15.72 6.90
CA GLY A 84 -3.28 15.64 8.37
C GLY A 84 -3.61 16.98 9.01
N HIS A 85 -2.95 18.04 8.57
CA HIS A 85 -3.19 19.39 9.05
C HIS A 85 -4.62 19.86 8.77
N PHE A 86 -5.09 19.73 7.54
CA PHE A 86 -6.45 20.11 7.17
C PHE A 86 -7.51 19.15 7.75
N GLY A 87 -7.18 17.89 7.94
CA GLY A 87 -8.05 16.92 8.58
C GLY A 87 -8.35 17.25 10.03
N ASP A 88 -7.37 17.80 10.75
CA ASP A 88 -7.54 18.28 12.12
C ASP A 88 -8.41 19.54 12.22
N ARG A 89 -8.46 20.34 11.14
CA ARG A 89 -9.24 21.60 11.09
C ARG A 89 -10.62 21.45 10.45
N LEU A 90 -10.70 20.75 9.31
CA LEU A 90 -11.89 20.67 8.46
C LEU A 90 -12.68 19.36 8.61
N GLY A 91 -12.13 18.38 9.34
CA GLY A 91 -12.74 17.07 9.52
C GLY A 91 -12.06 16.00 8.67
N ARG A 92 -11.88 14.82 9.27
CA ARG A 92 -11.18 13.70 8.65
C ARG A 92 -11.97 13.08 7.50
N LYS A 93 -13.30 12.99 7.65
CA LYS A 93 -14.18 12.49 6.60
C LYS A 93 -14.06 13.29 5.30
N ARG A 94 -14.10 14.64 5.41
CA ARG A 94 -13.98 15.53 4.24
C ARG A 94 -12.66 15.33 3.53
N MET A 95 -11.56 15.24 4.29
CA MET A 95 -10.21 15.02 3.71
C MET A 95 -10.11 13.66 3.05
N LEU A 96 -10.65 12.60 3.64
CA LEU A 96 -10.67 11.28 3.03
C LEU A 96 -11.48 11.24 1.73
N MET A 97 -12.58 11.99 1.65
CA MET A 97 -13.33 12.12 0.39
C MET A 97 -12.53 12.86 -0.68
N MET A 98 -11.80 13.92 -0.32
CA MET A 98 -10.95 14.65 -1.25
C MET A 98 -9.80 13.79 -1.79
N THR A 99 -9.18 12.96 -0.96
CA THR A 99 -8.10 12.07 -1.40
C THR A 99 -8.58 11.08 -2.45
N VAL A 100 -9.76 10.53 -2.28
CA VAL A 100 -10.37 9.60 -3.26
C VAL A 100 -10.65 10.31 -4.58
N TRP A 101 -11.21 11.52 -4.54
CA TRP A 101 -11.44 12.32 -5.75
C TRP A 101 -10.15 12.61 -6.51
N MET A 102 -9.12 13.12 -5.82
CA MET A 102 -7.83 13.44 -6.43
C MET A 102 -7.19 12.21 -7.06
N MET A 103 -7.20 11.10 -6.34
CA MET A 103 -6.63 9.84 -6.79
C MET A 103 -7.32 9.35 -8.08
N GLY A 104 -8.64 9.32 -8.07
CA GLY A 104 -9.41 8.85 -9.22
C GLY A 104 -9.26 9.75 -10.45
N ILE A 105 -9.26 11.06 -10.28
CA ILE A 105 -9.06 12.01 -11.38
C ILE A 105 -7.67 11.85 -11.98
N ALA A 106 -6.63 11.77 -11.14
CA ALA A 106 -5.25 11.59 -11.60
C ALA A 106 -5.10 10.28 -12.38
N THR A 107 -5.67 9.19 -11.88
CA THR A 107 -5.61 7.88 -12.54
C THR A 107 -6.34 7.89 -13.88
N ALA A 108 -7.53 8.47 -13.95
CA ALA A 108 -8.27 8.61 -15.20
C ALA A 108 -7.50 9.45 -16.23
N CYS A 109 -6.86 10.53 -15.79
CA CYS A 109 -6.02 11.36 -16.65
C CYS A 109 -4.81 10.61 -17.20
N ILE A 110 -4.19 9.73 -16.42
CA ILE A 110 -3.12 8.86 -16.93
C ILE A 110 -3.63 7.99 -18.07
N GLY A 111 -4.84 7.45 -17.96
CA GLY A 111 -5.47 6.67 -19.02
C GLY A 111 -5.78 7.46 -20.29
N LEU A 112 -5.85 8.78 -20.19
CA LEU A 112 -6.10 9.67 -21.34
C LEU A 112 -4.82 10.30 -21.91
N LEU A 113 -3.65 10.08 -21.31
CA LEU A 113 -2.42 10.69 -21.75
C LEU A 113 -2.02 10.25 -23.16
N PRO A 114 -1.70 11.21 -24.06
CA PRO A 114 -1.10 10.87 -25.35
C PRO A 114 0.29 10.23 -25.16
N SER A 115 0.68 9.38 -26.13
CA SER A 115 1.97 8.72 -26.11
C SER A 115 3.11 9.67 -26.50
N PHE A 116 4.36 9.23 -26.31
CA PHE A 116 5.55 9.97 -26.73
C PHE A 116 5.51 10.29 -28.23
N ASN A 117 5.04 9.36 -29.05
CA ASN A 117 4.95 9.56 -30.50
C ASN A 117 3.97 10.67 -30.91
N GLN A 118 3.02 11.02 -30.05
CA GLN A 118 2.00 12.04 -30.31
C GLN A 118 2.42 13.44 -29.83
N ILE A 119 2.99 13.55 -28.61
CA ILE A 119 3.30 14.84 -27.99
C ILE A 119 4.76 14.97 -27.52
N GLY A 120 5.61 14.00 -27.83
CA GLY A 120 7.02 14.03 -27.48
C GLY A 120 7.27 13.99 -25.98
N TRP A 121 8.24 14.77 -25.49
CA TRP A 121 8.64 14.77 -24.08
C TRP A 121 7.58 15.30 -23.12
N TRP A 122 6.51 15.94 -23.62
CA TRP A 122 5.38 16.31 -22.77
C TRP A 122 4.68 15.09 -22.16
N ALA A 123 4.69 13.95 -22.86
CA ALA A 123 4.07 12.73 -22.34
C ALA A 123 4.71 12.24 -21.04
N PRO A 124 6.04 12.02 -20.95
CA PRO A 124 6.70 11.70 -19.70
C PRO A 124 6.52 12.76 -18.61
N VAL A 125 6.58 14.04 -18.95
CA VAL A 125 6.42 15.14 -17.99
C VAL A 125 5.03 15.12 -17.35
N LEU A 126 3.98 14.96 -18.16
CA LEU A 126 2.61 14.87 -17.66
C LEU A 126 2.40 13.58 -16.86
N LEU A 127 3.01 12.48 -17.26
CA LEU A 127 2.94 11.22 -16.52
C LEU A 127 3.54 11.38 -15.12
N VAL A 128 4.71 11.99 -15.00
CA VAL A 128 5.36 12.26 -13.70
C VAL A 128 4.51 13.19 -12.84
N PHE A 129 3.95 14.23 -13.43
CA PHE A 129 3.06 15.16 -12.72
C PHE A 129 1.83 14.43 -12.15
N LEU A 130 1.15 13.64 -12.96
CA LEU A 130 -0.04 12.90 -12.53
C LEU A 130 0.33 11.85 -11.47
N ARG A 131 1.49 11.23 -11.61
CA ARG A 131 2.00 10.29 -10.62
C ARG A 131 2.28 10.98 -9.28
N ALA A 132 2.83 12.19 -9.31
CA ALA A 132 3.01 13.01 -8.11
C ALA A 132 1.69 13.33 -7.43
N VAL A 133 0.65 13.67 -8.19
CA VAL A 133 -0.71 13.91 -7.66
C VAL A 133 -1.27 12.65 -7.01
N GLN A 134 -1.11 11.48 -7.62
CA GLN A 134 -1.52 10.21 -7.03
C GLN A 134 -0.83 9.98 -5.68
N GLY A 135 0.47 10.17 -5.62
CA GLY A 135 1.24 9.99 -4.39
C GLY A 135 0.81 10.94 -3.29
N PHE A 136 0.60 12.21 -3.63
CA PHE A 136 0.09 13.21 -2.71
C PHE A 136 -1.27 12.82 -2.12
N ALA A 137 -2.19 12.35 -2.94
CA ALA A 137 -3.51 11.90 -2.50
C ALA A 137 -3.43 10.68 -1.57
N VAL A 138 -2.66 9.66 -1.96
CA VAL A 138 -2.49 8.43 -1.15
C VAL A 138 -1.84 8.72 0.20
N GLY A 139 -0.95 9.70 0.27
CA GLY A 139 -0.29 10.07 1.52
C GLY A 139 -1.28 10.44 2.63
N GLY A 140 -2.39 11.08 2.28
CA GLY A 140 -3.44 11.41 3.23
C GLY A 140 -4.36 10.25 3.60
N GLU A 141 -4.38 9.20 2.79
CA GLU A 141 -5.36 8.11 2.91
C GLU A 141 -5.05 7.15 4.06
N TRP A 142 -3.84 6.58 4.10
CA TRP A 142 -3.52 5.51 5.05
C TRP A 142 -3.74 5.94 6.51
N GLY A 143 -3.17 7.05 6.91
CA GLY A 143 -3.27 7.54 8.28
C GLY A 143 -4.70 7.87 8.70
N GLY A 144 -5.46 8.53 7.81
CA GLY A 144 -6.86 8.88 8.07
C GLY A 144 -7.78 7.66 8.15
N ALA A 145 -7.64 6.74 7.22
CA ALA A 145 -8.43 5.51 7.19
C ALA A 145 -8.10 4.59 8.38
N ALA A 146 -6.81 4.43 8.67
CA ALA A 146 -6.35 3.65 9.83
C ALA A 146 -6.87 4.24 11.14
N LEU A 147 -6.82 5.56 11.28
CA LEU A 147 -7.31 6.27 12.45
C LEU A 147 -8.79 5.99 12.70
N LEU A 148 -9.64 6.12 11.68
CA LEU A 148 -11.07 5.87 11.81
C LEU A 148 -11.37 4.41 12.19
N SER A 149 -10.67 3.46 11.60
CA SER A 149 -10.85 2.04 11.89
C SER A 149 -10.42 1.68 13.31
N VAL A 150 -9.26 2.18 13.77
CA VAL A 150 -8.73 1.87 15.10
C VAL A 150 -9.52 2.57 16.20
N GLU A 151 -9.88 3.84 16.01
CA GLU A 151 -10.65 4.61 16.99
C GLU A 151 -12.04 4.00 17.28
N ASN A 152 -12.68 3.44 16.25
CA ASN A 152 -14.01 2.86 16.36
C ASN A 152 -14.00 1.34 16.65
N ALA A 153 -12.82 0.71 16.71
CA ALA A 153 -12.71 -0.74 16.94
C ALA A 153 -12.99 -1.11 18.41
N PRO A 154 -13.66 -2.24 18.66
CA PRO A 154 -13.79 -2.79 20.00
C PRO A 154 -12.43 -3.16 20.60
N GLN A 155 -12.32 -3.07 21.94
CA GLN A 155 -11.12 -3.48 22.66
C GLN A 155 -10.80 -4.96 22.40
N GLY A 156 -9.51 -5.27 22.14
CA GLY A 156 -9.05 -6.62 21.87
C GLY A 156 -9.26 -7.10 20.43
N LYS A 157 -9.85 -6.28 19.57
CA LYS A 157 -10.12 -6.61 18.14
C LYS A 157 -9.56 -5.56 17.18
N LYS A 158 -8.59 -4.77 17.62
CA LYS A 158 -8.05 -3.67 16.80
C LYS A 158 -7.38 -4.15 15.51
N ALA A 159 -6.61 -5.24 15.55
CA ALA A 159 -5.97 -5.77 14.35
C ALA A 159 -7.01 -6.29 13.35
N PHE A 160 -8.03 -6.99 13.81
CA PHE A 160 -9.10 -7.50 12.95
C PHE A 160 -9.89 -6.38 12.27
N TYR A 161 -10.33 -5.36 13.00
CA TYR A 161 -11.10 -4.25 12.42
C TYR A 161 -10.25 -3.35 11.52
N SER A 162 -8.98 -3.12 11.86
CA SER A 162 -8.06 -2.35 11.02
C SER A 162 -7.58 -3.12 9.80
N SER A 163 -7.72 -4.44 9.78
CA SER A 163 -7.35 -5.27 8.63
C SER A 163 -8.14 -4.94 7.36
N GLY A 164 -9.30 -4.28 7.47
CA GLY A 164 -10.08 -3.84 6.32
C GLY A 164 -9.30 -2.96 5.35
N VAL A 165 -8.43 -2.06 5.86
CA VAL A 165 -7.55 -1.25 5.04
C VAL A 165 -6.53 -2.12 4.30
N GLN A 166 -6.01 -3.14 4.96
CA GLN A 166 -5.05 -4.07 4.35
C GLN A 166 -5.71 -5.05 3.37
N VAL A 167 -6.95 -5.47 3.62
CA VAL A 167 -7.75 -6.28 2.68
C VAL A 167 -8.01 -5.48 1.39
N GLY A 168 -8.10 -4.15 1.47
CA GLY A 168 -8.17 -3.28 0.30
C GLY A 168 -7.03 -3.50 -0.69
N TYR A 169 -5.84 -3.83 -0.21
CA TYR A 169 -4.73 -4.26 -1.05
C TYR A 169 -5.09 -5.51 -1.89
N GLY A 170 -5.62 -6.54 -1.26
CA GLY A 170 -6.00 -7.77 -1.95
C GLY A 170 -7.06 -7.55 -3.02
N VAL A 171 -8.10 -6.80 -2.70
CA VAL A 171 -9.17 -6.45 -3.64
C VAL A 171 -8.64 -5.54 -4.75
N GLY A 172 -7.81 -4.54 -4.42
CA GLY A 172 -7.19 -3.66 -5.39
C GLY A 172 -6.30 -4.41 -6.38
N LEU A 173 -5.49 -5.34 -5.89
CA LEU A 173 -4.66 -6.19 -6.74
C LEU A 173 -5.51 -7.12 -7.62
N LEU A 174 -6.55 -7.71 -7.07
CA LEU A 174 -7.47 -8.57 -7.80
C LEU A 174 -8.16 -7.81 -8.94
N LEU A 175 -8.68 -6.62 -8.67
CA LEU A 175 -9.35 -5.79 -9.66
C LEU A 175 -8.40 -5.26 -10.73
N SER A 176 -7.25 -4.73 -10.34
CA SER A 176 -6.28 -4.17 -11.28
C SER A 176 -5.71 -5.25 -12.20
N THR A 177 -5.24 -6.35 -11.63
CA THR A 177 -4.71 -7.48 -12.38
C THR A 177 -5.80 -8.15 -13.21
N GLY A 178 -7.01 -8.29 -12.66
CA GLY A 178 -8.15 -8.88 -13.35
C GLY A 178 -8.58 -8.10 -14.58
N LEU A 179 -8.65 -6.77 -14.48
CA LEU A 179 -8.98 -5.92 -15.62
C LEU A 179 -7.87 -5.93 -16.68
N VAL A 180 -6.61 -5.84 -16.27
CA VAL A 180 -5.49 -5.95 -17.22
C VAL A 180 -5.51 -7.30 -17.92
N SER A 181 -5.72 -8.38 -17.19
CA SER A 181 -5.80 -9.73 -17.75
C SER A 181 -6.99 -9.87 -18.72
N LEU A 182 -8.16 -9.37 -18.34
CA LEU A 182 -9.35 -9.40 -19.19
C LEU A 182 -9.13 -8.65 -20.49
N ILE A 183 -8.66 -7.42 -20.42
CA ILE A 183 -8.40 -6.60 -21.61
C ILE A 183 -7.29 -7.23 -22.46
N SER A 184 -6.25 -7.77 -21.84
CA SER A 184 -5.18 -8.49 -22.55
C SER A 184 -5.71 -9.71 -23.31
N SER A 185 -6.68 -10.44 -22.77
CA SER A 185 -7.28 -11.60 -23.41
C SER A 185 -8.27 -11.25 -24.54
N LEU A 186 -8.94 -10.09 -24.44
CA LEU A 186 -9.91 -9.62 -25.42
C LEU A 186 -9.30 -8.84 -26.57
N THR A 187 -8.04 -8.43 -26.46
CA THR A 187 -7.33 -7.63 -27.46
C THR A 187 -6.10 -8.38 -27.95
N SER A 188 -5.64 -8.05 -29.18
CA SER A 188 -4.33 -8.51 -29.64
C SER A 188 -3.21 -7.80 -28.85
N ASP A 189 -1.99 -8.34 -28.90
CA ASP A 189 -0.84 -7.70 -28.25
C ASP A 189 -0.62 -6.27 -28.75
N GLN A 190 -0.78 -6.02 -30.03
CA GLN A 190 -0.67 -4.69 -30.62
C GLN A 190 -1.77 -3.76 -30.10
N GLN A 191 -3.00 -4.22 -30.02
CA GLN A 191 -4.12 -3.44 -29.50
C GLN A 191 -3.94 -3.13 -28.01
N PHE A 192 -3.53 -4.12 -27.23
CA PHE A 192 -3.27 -3.92 -25.80
C PHE A 192 -2.17 -2.88 -25.55
N LEU A 193 -1.05 -2.97 -26.27
CA LEU A 193 0.06 -2.05 -26.12
C LEU A 193 -0.23 -0.65 -26.65
N SER A 194 -1.14 -0.51 -27.63
CA SER A 194 -1.49 0.79 -28.20
C SER A 194 -2.59 1.52 -27.44
N TRP A 195 -3.67 0.85 -27.03
CA TRP A 195 -4.80 1.49 -26.36
C TRP A 195 -5.43 0.67 -25.24
N GLY A 196 -5.30 -0.66 -25.25
CA GLY A 196 -6.00 -1.53 -24.30
C GLY A 196 -5.61 -1.26 -22.85
N TRP A 197 -4.37 -0.90 -22.59
CA TRP A 197 -3.89 -0.57 -21.25
C TRP A 197 -4.57 0.65 -20.62
N ARG A 198 -5.20 1.51 -21.45
CA ARG A 198 -5.89 2.71 -20.98
C ARG A 198 -7.22 2.41 -20.30
N VAL A 199 -7.87 1.33 -20.69
CA VAL A 199 -9.22 0.97 -20.20
C VAL A 199 -9.22 0.73 -18.68
N PRO A 200 -8.30 -0.01 -18.07
CA PRO A 200 -8.25 -0.15 -16.62
C PRO A 200 -8.06 1.18 -15.87
N PHE A 201 -7.29 2.11 -16.42
CA PHE A 201 -7.13 3.45 -15.82
C PHE A 201 -8.45 4.24 -15.85
N LEU A 202 -9.18 4.19 -16.94
CA LEU A 202 -10.48 4.86 -17.07
C LEU A 202 -11.55 4.22 -16.16
N PHE A 203 -11.46 2.93 -15.88
CA PHE A 203 -12.36 2.23 -14.98
C PHE A 203 -12.24 2.71 -13.52
N SER A 204 -11.13 3.36 -13.18
CA SER A 204 -10.95 3.98 -11.84
C SER A 204 -12.08 4.95 -11.48
N VAL A 205 -12.68 5.62 -12.46
CA VAL A 205 -13.84 6.51 -12.23
C VAL A 205 -14.99 5.77 -11.56
N VAL A 206 -15.30 4.55 -12.01
CA VAL A 206 -16.36 3.73 -11.42
C VAL A 206 -16.05 3.39 -9.97
N LEU A 207 -14.81 2.99 -9.68
CA LEU A 207 -14.37 2.67 -8.31
C LEU A 207 -14.44 3.88 -7.40
N VAL A 208 -14.06 5.06 -7.90
CA VAL A 208 -14.14 6.32 -7.14
C VAL A 208 -15.58 6.65 -6.78
N LEU A 209 -16.51 6.52 -7.72
CA LEU A 209 -17.93 6.80 -7.45
C LEU A 209 -18.50 5.85 -6.39
N ILE A 210 -18.15 4.57 -6.46
CA ILE A 210 -18.57 3.58 -5.45
C ILE A 210 -17.99 3.92 -4.07
N ALA A 211 -16.69 4.24 -4.02
CA ALA A 211 -16.01 4.58 -2.77
C ALA A 211 -16.58 5.85 -2.12
N LEU A 212 -16.89 6.87 -2.92
CA LEU A 212 -17.51 8.09 -2.43
C LEU A 212 -18.92 7.85 -1.88
N TRP A 213 -19.70 7.00 -2.54
CA TRP A 213 -21.02 6.61 -2.06
C TRP A 213 -20.94 5.91 -0.68
N ILE A 214 -20.00 4.98 -0.52
CA ILE A 214 -19.79 4.28 0.75
C ILE A 214 -19.32 5.25 1.83
N ARG A 215 -18.33 6.10 1.53
CA ARG A 215 -17.76 7.06 2.48
C ARG A 215 -18.73 8.17 2.88
N ASN A 216 -19.66 8.54 2.03
CA ASN A 216 -20.68 9.52 2.36
C ASN A 216 -21.57 9.06 3.53
N GLY A 217 -21.73 7.75 3.71
CA GLY A 217 -22.45 7.17 4.85
C GLY A 217 -21.65 7.11 6.15
N MET A 218 -20.34 7.43 6.14
CA MET A 218 -19.51 7.41 7.35
C MET A 218 -19.84 8.59 8.27
N ALA A 219 -19.79 8.32 9.59
CA ALA A 219 -19.83 9.36 10.60
C ALA A 219 -18.44 9.99 10.78
N GLU A 220 -18.40 11.28 11.14
CA GLU A 220 -17.15 11.95 11.53
C GLU A 220 -16.54 11.29 12.78
N SER A 221 -15.22 11.39 12.93
CA SER A 221 -14.51 10.87 14.09
C SER A 221 -15.01 11.49 15.40
N GLN A 222 -15.24 10.66 16.41
CA GLN A 222 -15.65 11.12 17.75
C GLN A 222 -14.59 12.03 18.39
N GLU A 223 -13.31 11.76 18.17
CA GLU A 223 -12.22 12.60 18.67
C GLU A 223 -12.25 14.00 18.04
N PHE A 224 -12.56 14.09 16.75
CA PHE A 224 -12.72 15.36 16.06
C PHE A 224 -13.90 16.15 16.60
N GLU A 225 -15.05 15.51 16.81
CA GLU A 225 -16.23 16.11 17.41
C GLU A 225 -15.95 16.61 18.84
N ALA A 226 -15.19 15.85 19.62
CA ALA A 226 -14.79 16.24 20.97
C ALA A 226 -13.82 17.43 20.97
N GLN A 227 -12.90 17.50 20.00
CA GLN A 227 -11.99 18.64 19.86
C GLN A 227 -12.72 19.91 19.43
N GLN A 228 -13.70 19.83 18.55
CA GLN A 228 -14.52 20.99 18.17
C GLN A 228 -15.28 21.59 19.36
N SER A 229 -15.73 20.79 20.29
CA SER A 229 -16.40 21.27 21.50
C SER A 229 -15.45 21.95 22.50
N GLN A 230 -14.14 21.69 22.39
CA GLN A 230 -13.09 22.29 23.22
C GLN A 230 -12.43 23.52 22.61
N ASP A 231 -12.67 23.82 21.33
CA ASP A 231 -11.97 24.87 20.55
C ASP A 231 -12.37 26.32 20.94
N ASN A 232 -13.15 26.51 21.98
CA ASN A 232 -13.42 27.83 22.57
C ASN A 232 -12.34 28.29 23.57
N ALA A 233 -11.27 27.51 23.77
CA ALA A 233 -10.15 27.90 24.61
C ALA A 233 -9.03 28.50 23.75
N PRO A 234 -8.35 29.61 24.20
CA PRO A 234 -7.24 30.19 23.45
C PRO A 234 -6.12 29.15 23.32
N GLN A 235 -5.87 28.69 22.11
CA GLN A 235 -4.81 27.74 21.85
C GLN A 235 -3.46 28.44 21.78
N MET A 236 -2.51 28.02 22.60
CA MET A 236 -1.10 28.29 22.35
C MET A 236 -0.69 27.68 21.01
N LYS A 237 0.13 28.39 20.21
CA LYS A 237 0.73 27.85 18.99
C LYS A 237 1.52 26.59 19.33
N LYS A 238 0.93 25.42 19.13
CA LYS A 238 1.62 24.12 19.27
C LYS A 238 2.40 23.85 17.99
N ARG A 239 3.59 23.26 18.14
CA ARG A 239 4.35 22.70 17.02
C ARG A 239 3.46 21.69 16.29
N LEU A 240 3.71 21.51 14.97
CA LEU A 240 3.06 20.43 14.22
C LEU A 240 3.28 19.09 14.93
N PRO A 241 2.24 18.26 15.08
CA PRO A 241 2.39 16.95 15.76
C PRO A 241 3.50 16.07 15.19
N VAL A 242 3.73 16.16 13.88
CA VAL A 242 4.83 15.46 13.18
C VAL A 242 6.21 15.91 13.69
N VAL A 243 6.41 17.21 13.85
CA VAL A 243 7.70 17.77 14.32
C VAL A 243 7.95 17.31 15.76
N GLU A 244 6.93 17.30 16.60
CA GLU A 244 7.05 16.84 17.97
C GLU A 244 7.34 15.34 18.05
N ALA A 245 6.68 14.52 17.22
CA ALA A 245 6.97 13.10 17.12
C ALA A 245 8.41 12.83 16.67
N LEU A 246 8.89 13.59 15.68
CA LEU A 246 10.26 13.47 15.19
C LEU A 246 11.30 13.83 16.26
N LEU A 247 11.04 14.88 17.03
CA LEU A 247 11.97 15.33 18.09
C LEU A 247 11.97 14.40 19.29
N ARG A 248 10.84 13.83 19.67
CA ARG A 248 10.71 12.95 20.85
C ARG A 248 10.99 11.49 20.56
N HIS A 249 10.69 11.01 19.35
CA HIS A 249 10.82 9.59 18.98
C HIS A 249 11.53 9.41 17.63
N PRO A 250 12.77 9.92 17.46
CA PRO A 250 13.48 9.74 16.19
C PRO A 250 13.74 8.27 15.85
N GLY A 251 13.99 7.45 16.90
CA GLY A 251 14.19 6.01 16.73
C GLY A 251 12.96 5.27 16.21
N ALA A 252 11.75 5.75 16.49
CA ALA A 252 10.52 5.13 16.03
C ALA A 252 10.40 5.20 14.49
N PHE A 253 10.82 6.28 13.86
CA PHE A 253 10.84 6.42 12.40
C PHE A 253 11.79 5.41 11.76
N LEU A 254 12.98 5.24 12.32
CA LEU A 254 13.96 4.24 11.83
C LEU A 254 13.42 2.82 12.00
N LEU A 255 12.74 2.52 13.11
CA LEU A 255 12.12 1.22 13.33
C LEU A 255 11.03 0.93 12.30
N ILE A 256 10.18 1.89 11.99
CA ILE A 256 9.14 1.73 10.97
C ILE A 256 9.76 1.47 9.59
N ILE A 257 10.81 2.20 9.22
CA ILE A 257 11.51 1.97 7.95
C ILE A 257 12.03 0.53 7.89
N ALA A 258 12.74 0.08 8.92
CA ALA A 258 13.28 -1.28 8.97
C ALA A 258 12.18 -2.34 8.96
N LEU A 259 11.10 -2.13 9.71
CA LEU A 259 9.99 -3.08 9.80
C LEU A 259 9.18 -3.17 8.50
N ARG A 260 9.14 -2.11 7.70
CA ARG A 260 8.40 -2.14 6.43
C ARG A 260 9.17 -2.75 5.26
N LEU A 261 10.46 -2.97 5.37
CA LEU A 261 11.26 -3.51 4.26
C LEU A 261 10.73 -4.87 3.80
N CYS A 262 10.38 -5.76 4.71
CA CYS A 262 9.88 -7.10 4.35
C CYS A 262 8.64 -7.03 3.46
N GLU A 263 7.62 -6.29 3.86
CA GLU A 263 6.37 -6.19 3.07
C GLU A 263 6.58 -5.51 1.73
N LEU A 264 7.35 -4.42 1.71
CA LEU A 264 7.56 -3.64 0.50
C LEU A 264 8.33 -4.44 -0.54
N LEU A 265 9.39 -5.12 -0.11
CA LEU A 265 10.20 -5.93 -1.01
C LEU A 265 9.44 -7.16 -1.51
N THR A 266 8.77 -7.90 -0.64
CA THR A 266 8.04 -9.10 -1.05
C THR A 266 6.91 -8.78 -2.03
N MET A 267 6.18 -7.71 -1.79
CA MET A 267 5.06 -7.30 -2.64
C MET A 267 5.54 -6.80 -4.00
N TYR A 268 6.41 -5.80 -4.03
CA TYR A 268 6.76 -5.13 -5.28
C TYR A 268 7.68 -5.97 -6.16
N ILE A 269 8.52 -6.82 -5.58
CA ILE A 269 9.33 -7.76 -6.37
C ILE A 269 8.43 -8.79 -7.05
N VAL A 270 7.43 -9.35 -6.37
CA VAL A 270 6.55 -10.34 -6.97
C VAL A 270 5.55 -9.70 -7.95
N THR A 271 4.94 -8.57 -7.59
CA THR A 271 3.85 -7.99 -8.40
C THR A 271 4.32 -7.13 -9.57
N ALA A 272 5.44 -6.43 -9.43
CA ALA A 272 5.92 -5.52 -10.47
C ALA A 272 7.22 -5.99 -11.11
N PHE A 273 8.26 -6.19 -10.33
CA PHE A 273 9.57 -6.56 -10.87
C PHE A 273 9.55 -7.93 -11.57
N ALA A 274 8.99 -8.96 -10.94
CA ALA A 274 8.96 -10.30 -11.51
C ALA A 274 8.10 -10.38 -12.77
N LEU A 275 7.04 -9.59 -12.86
CA LEU A 275 6.23 -9.45 -14.07
C LEU A 275 7.09 -8.94 -15.25
N ASN A 276 7.87 -7.90 -15.01
CA ASN A 276 8.79 -7.37 -16.02
C ASN A 276 9.93 -8.34 -16.34
N TYR A 277 10.60 -8.86 -15.30
CA TYR A 277 11.74 -9.77 -15.45
C TYR A 277 11.36 -11.05 -16.21
N SER A 278 10.23 -11.66 -15.88
CA SER A 278 9.76 -12.88 -16.54
C SER A 278 9.42 -12.66 -18.01
N THR A 279 8.84 -11.51 -18.36
CA THR A 279 8.47 -11.21 -19.74
C THR A 279 9.65 -10.73 -20.57
N GLN A 280 10.48 -9.84 -20.06
CA GLN A 280 11.55 -9.21 -20.80
C GLN A 280 12.85 -10.03 -20.82
N ASN A 281 13.22 -10.66 -19.71
CA ASN A 281 14.49 -11.37 -19.56
C ASN A 281 14.36 -12.88 -19.78
N LEU A 282 13.23 -13.48 -19.43
CA LEU A 282 13.03 -14.94 -19.52
C LEU A 282 12.14 -15.36 -20.69
N GLY A 283 11.47 -14.41 -21.35
CA GLY A 283 10.57 -14.70 -22.46
C GLY A 283 9.30 -15.47 -22.09
N LEU A 284 8.95 -15.49 -20.81
CA LEU A 284 7.72 -16.13 -20.35
C LEU A 284 6.50 -15.26 -20.73
N PRO A 285 5.31 -15.87 -20.94
CA PRO A 285 4.12 -15.07 -21.24
C PRO A 285 3.69 -14.23 -20.04
N ARG A 286 3.20 -13.03 -20.32
CA ARG A 286 2.73 -12.11 -19.26
C ARG A 286 1.56 -12.67 -18.46
N GLU A 287 0.77 -13.57 -19.03
CA GLU A 287 -0.36 -14.22 -18.39
C GLU A 287 0.04 -14.99 -17.13
N LEU A 288 1.25 -15.53 -17.06
CA LEU A 288 1.74 -16.26 -15.89
C LEU A 288 1.71 -15.37 -14.64
N PHE A 289 2.37 -14.21 -14.67
CA PHE A 289 2.39 -13.31 -13.51
C PHE A 289 1.11 -12.51 -13.34
N LEU A 290 0.33 -12.28 -14.38
CA LEU A 290 -1.02 -11.75 -14.24
C LEU A 290 -1.92 -12.73 -13.48
N ASN A 291 -1.85 -14.01 -13.78
CA ASN A 291 -2.59 -15.05 -13.06
C ASN A 291 -2.09 -15.21 -11.62
N ILE A 292 -0.78 -15.12 -11.40
CA ILE A 292 -0.20 -15.09 -10.04
C ILE A 292 -0.73 -13.91 -9.26
N GLY A 293 -0.78 -12.71 -9.86
CA GLY A 293 -1.36 -11.53 -9.24
C GLY A 293 -2.83 -11.69 -8.87
N LEU A 294 -3.63 -12.32 -9.72
CA LEU A 294 -5.03 -12.66 -9.41
C LEU A 294 -5.13 -13.59 -8.21
N LEU A 295 -4.31 -14.61 -8.16
CA LEU A 295 -4.32 -15.58 -7.07
C LEU A 295 -3.84 -14.96 -5.76
N VAL A 296 -2.78 -14.15 -5.81
CA VAL A 296 -2.27 -13.39 -4.66
C VAL A 296 -3.35 -12.45 -4.13
N GLY A 297 -3.98 -11.66 -4.98
CA GLY A 297 -5.03 -10.73 -4.58
C GLY A 297 -6.23 -11.43 -3.96
N GLY A 298 -6.72 -12.50 -4.58
CA GLY A 298 -7.84 -13.28 -4.07
C GLY A 298 -7.53 -13.95 -2.73
N LEU A 299 -6.36 -14.55 -2.60
CA LEU A 299 -5.94 -15.19 -1.34
C LEU A 299 -5.70 -14.16 -0.22
N SER A 300 -5.17 -12.97 -0.54
CA SER A 300 -4.94 -11.93 0.48
C SER A 300 -6.24 -11.46 1.12
N CYS A 301 -7.34 -11.48 0.40
CA CYS A 301 -8.66 -11.16 0.97
C CYS A 301 -9.06 -12.11 2.12
N LEU A 302 -8.55 -13.35 2.10
CA LEU A 302 -8.78 -14.35 3.14
C LEU A 302 -7.64 -14.42 4.16
N THR A 303 -6.40 -14.36 3.69
CA THR A 303 -5.22 -14.54 4.56
C THR A 303 -4.99 -13.35 5.48
N ILE A 304 -5.19 -12.11 5.03
CA ILE A 304 -4.98 -10.93 5.89
C ILE A 304 -5.90 -10.94 7.11
N PRO A 305 -7.24 -11.10 6.99
CA PRO A 305 -8.09 -11.20 8.17
C PRO A 305 -7.77 -12.41 9.06
N CYS A 306 -7.42 -13.53 8.45
CA CYS A 306 -7.06 -14.76 9.16
C CYS A 306 -5.81 -14.54 10.02
N PHE A 307 -4.75 -14.00 9.44
CA PHE A 307 -3.51 -13.72 10.17
C PHE A 307 -3.69 -12.61 11.21
N ALA A 308 -4.54 -11.62 10.95
CA ALA A 308 -4.89 -10.60 11.93
C ALA A 308 -5.58 -11.21 13.16
N TRP A 309 -6.51 -12.13 12.94
CA TRP A 309 -7.17 -12.85 14.01
C TRP A 309 -6.17 -13.70 14.82
N LEU A 310 -5.29 -14.41 14.14
CA LEU A 310 -4.22 -15.20 14.79
C LEU A 310 -3.29 -14.30 15.60
N ALA A 311 -2.96 -13.12 15.09
CA ALA A 311 -2.09 -12.15 15.77
C ALA A 311 -2.75 -11.61 17.05
N ASP A 312 -4.04 -11.31 17.03
CA ASP A 312 -4.79 -10.87 18.20
C ASP A 312 -4.85 -11.96 19.29
N ARG A 313 -4.82 -13.24 18.88
CA ARG A 313 -4.90 -14.38 19.79
C ARG A 313 -3.54 -14.85 20.31
N PHE A 314 -2.52 -14.92 19.44
CA PHE A 314 -1.21 -15.54 19.76
C PHE A 314 -0.08 -14.55 19.93
N GLY A 315 -0.30 -13.27 19.68
CA GLY A 315 0.70 -12.20 19.77
C GLY A 315 1.12 -11.67 18.41
N ARG A 316 1.14 -10.35 18.27
CA ARG A 316 1.44 -9.64 17.03
C ARG A 316 2.89 -9.85 16.59
N ARG A 317 3.80 -9.76 17.55
CA ARG A 317 5.24 -9.90 17.29
C ARG A 317 5.61 -11.27 16.75
N ARG A 318 5.01 -12.33 17.29
CA ARG A 318 5.25 -13.70 16.83
C ARG A 318 4.83 -13.90 15.38
N ILE A 319 3.66 -13.41 15.01
CA ILE A 319 3.15 -13.49 13.63
C ILE A 319 4.04 -12.70 12.70
N TYR A 320 4.43 -11.48 13.06
CA TYR A 320 5.32 -10.65 12.27
C TYR A 320 6.66 -11.34 12.01
N ILE A 321 7.32 -11.82 13.06
CA ILE A 321 8.64 -12.47 12.96
C ILE A 321 8.56 -13.73 12.11
N THR A 322 7.52 -14.54 12.29
CA THR A 322 7.31 -15.74 11.47
C THR A 322 7.19 -15.39 10.00
N GLY A 323 6.40 -14.37 9.67
CA GLY A 323 6.25 -13.91 8.29
C GLY A 323 7.56 -13.39 7.68
N ALA A 324 8.30 -12.58 8.43
CA ALA A 324 9.59 -12.05 7.97
C ALA A 324 10.63 -13.16 7.74
N LEU A 325 10.67 -14.17 8.59
CA LEU A 325 11.57 -15.32 8.42
C LEU A 325 11.19 -16.16 7.19
N ILE A 326 9.89 -16.36 6.94
CA ILE A 326 9.42 -17.05 5.73
C ILE A 326 9.86 -16.28 4.48
N GLY A 327 9.75 -14.95 4.49
CA GLY A 327 10.24 -14.10 3.40
C GLY A 327 11.73 -14.22 3.17
N THR A 328 12.51 -14.25 4.26
CA THR A 328 13.97 -14.45 4.20
C THR A 328 14.33 -15.78 3.54
N LEU A 329 13.66 -16.85 3.90
CA LEU A 329 13.94 -18.18 3.38
C LEU A 329 13.42 -18.41 1.94
N SER A 330 12.45 -17.63 1.49
CA SER A 330 11.79 -17.84 0.20
C SER A 330 12.39 -17.01 -0.95
N GLY A 331 13.25 -16.03 -0.66
CA GLY A 331 13.78 -15.10 -1.67
C GLY A 331 14.61 -15.79 -2.76
N PHE A 332 15.67 -16.50 -2.37
CA PHE A 332 16.51 -17.23 -3.32
C PHE A 332 15.75 -18.36 -4.04
N PRO A 333 14.97 -19.21 -3.33
CA PRO A 333 14.19 -20.24 -4.01
C PRO A 333 13.21 -19.72 -5.05
N PHE A 334 12.62 -18.55 -4.84
CA PHE A 334 11.73 -17.93 -5.83
C PHE A 334 12.46 -17.64 -7.15
N PHE A 335 13.65 -17.03 -7.09
CA PHE A 335 14.43 -16.72 -8.29
C PHE A 335 15.00 -17.98 -8.94
N MET A 336 15.38 -18.98 -8.15
CA MET A 336 15.77 -20.30 -8.67
C MET A 336 14.61 -20.96 -9.42
N ALA A 337 13.41 -20.85 -8.93
CA ALA A 337 12.21 -21.33 -9.60
C ALA A 337 11.94 -20.60 -10.91
N LEU A 338 12.13 -19.27 -10.95
CA LEU A 338 12.03 -18.48 -12.18
C LEU A 338 13.04 -18.95 -13.24
N GLU A 339 14.27 -19.19 -12.84
CA GLU A 339 15.33 -19.67 -13.74
C GLU A 339 15.00 -21.06 -14.29
N SER A 340 14.47 -21.96 -13.47
CA SER A 340 14.06 -23.29 -13.89
C SER A 340 12.81 -23.31 -14.78
N GLN A 341 12.08 -22.19 -14.84
CA GLN A 341 10.81 -22.04 -15.58
C GLN A 341 9.73 -23.06 -15.20
N SER A 342 9.81 -23.65 -14.01
CA SER A 342 8.79 -24.55 -13.47
C SER A 342 7.61 -23.74 -12.91
N VAL A 343 6.46 -23.80 -13.54
CA VAL A 343 5.25 -23.06 -13.14
C VAL A 343 4.83 -23.41 -11.71
N PHE A 344 4.90 -24.67 -11.31
CA PHE A 344 4.54 -25.10 -9.96
C PHE A 344 5.42 -24.40 -8.89
N TRP A 345 6.75 -24.42 -9.07
CA TRP A 345 7.65 -23.83 -8.09
C TRP A 345 7.63 -22.30 -8.10
N ILE A 346 7.45 -21.70 -9.27
CA ILE A 346 7.24 -20.24 -9.39
C ILE A 346 6.00 -19.83 -8.58
N LEU A 347 4.89 -20.51 -8.81
CA LEU A 347 3.64 -20.26 -8.10
C LEU A 347 3.79 -20.45 -6.58
N PHE A 348 4.39 -21.56 -6.18
CA PHE A 348 4.57 -21.88 -4.76
C PHE A 348 5.37 -20.79 -4.03
N PHE A 349 6.53 -20.42 -4.55
CA PHE A 349 7.37 -19.40 -3.89
C PHE A 349 6.83 -17.99 -4.05
N ALA A 350 6.14 -17.68 -5.14
CA ALA A 350 5.43 -16.40 -5.27
C ALA A 350 4.36 -16.26 -4.19
N LEU A 351 3.57 -17.31 -3.93
CA LEU A 351 2.58 -17.31 -2.86
C LEU A 351 3.22 -17.26 -1.47
N MET A 352 4.34 -17.94 -1.26
CA MET A 352 5.06 -17.87 0.01
C MET A 352 5.55 -16.44 0.29
N LEU A 353 6.03 -15.73 -0.70
CA LEU A 353 6.47 -14.34 -0.56
C LEU A 353 5.30 -13.37 -0.44
N ALA A 354 4.35 -13.42 -1.38
CA ALA A 354 3.33 -12.40 -1.53
C ALA A 354 2.08 -12.62 -0.67
N ASN A 355 1.77 -13.86 -0.30
CA ASN A 355 0.61 -14.16 0.56
C ASN A 355 1.01 -14.49 1.99
N ILE A 356 1.97 -15.38 2.19
CA ILE A 356 2.31 -15.82 3.55
C ILE A 356 3.19 -14.79 4.24
N ALA A 357 4.38 -14.52 3.70
CA ALA A 357 5.31 -13.58 4.33
C ALA A 357 4.74 -12.16 4.39
N HIS A 358 4.25 -11.66 3.28
CA HIS A 358 3.71 -10.31 3.18
C HIS A 358 2.49 -10.12 4.08
N ASP A 359 1.51 -11.02 4.01
CA ASP A 359 0.26 -10.85 4.73
C ASP A 359 0.42 -11.03 6.25
N MET A 360 1.30 -11.92 6.69
CA MET A 360 1.63 -12.06 8.12
C MET A 360 2.30 -10.80 8.68
N VAL A 361 3.10 -10.12 7.89
CA VAL A 361 3.77 -8.88 8.31
C VAL A 361 2.78 -7.72 8.29
N VAL A 362 2.02 -7.57 7.23
CA VAL A 362 1.10 -6.45 6.99
C VAL A 362 -0.06 -6.42 7.98
N CYS A 363 -0.60 -7.57 8.35
CA CYS A 363 -1.81 -7.65 9.17
C CYS A 363 -1.65 -7.04 10.58
N VAL A 364 -0.44 -6.90 11.08
CA VAL A 364 -0.16 -6.38 12.44
C VAL A 364 0.46 -4.98 12.44
N GLN A 365 0.69 -4.38 11.29
CA GLN A 365 1.46 -3.13 11.19
C GLN A 365 0.78 -1.94 11.86
N GLN A 366 -0.50 -1.74 11.63
CA GLN A 366 -1.20 -0.57 12.15
C GLN A 366 -1.12 -0.47 13.68
N PRO A 367 -1.51 -1.50 14.44
CA PRO A 367 -1.36 -1.42 15.89
C PRO A 367 0.10 -1.32 16.35
N MET A 368 1.03 -2.03 15.70
CA MET A 368 2.45 -1.97 16.09
C MET A 368 3.05 -0.59 15.88
N PHE A 369 2.76 0.05 14.74
CA PHE A 369 3.37 1.36 14.42
C PHE A 369 2.77 2.49 15.26
N THR A 370 1.47 2.47 15.51
CA THR A 370 0.84 3.49 16.34
C THR A 370 1.32 3.46 17.78
N GLU A 371 1.65 2.30 18.31
CA GLU A 371 2.13 2.12 19.69
C GLU A 371 3.57 2.61 19.91
N LEU A 372 4.34 2.86 18.83
CA LEU A 372 5.71 3.41 18.93
C LEU A 372 5.74 4.88 19.33
N PHE A 373 4.62 5.59 19.27
CA PHE A 373 4.50 7.02 19.54
C PHE A 373 3.60 7.29 20.74
N GLY A 374 3.81 8.45 21.37
CA GLY A 374 2.92 8.94 22.43
C GLY A 374 1.52 9.26 21.92
N ALA A 375 0.52 9.18 22.81
CA ALA A 375 -0.90 9.28 22.44
C ALA A 375 -1.27 10.60 21.75
N SER A 376 -0.62 11.72 22.08
CA SER A 376 -0.95 13.06 21.55
C SER A 376 -0.55 13.27 20.09
N TYR A 377 0.41 12.50 19.56
CA TYR A 377 0.90 12.62 18.18
C TYR A 377 1.10 11.24 17.51
N ARG A 378 0.47 10.22 18.08
CA ARG A 378 0.59 8.82 17.64
C ARG A 378 0.26 8.64 16.15
N TYR A 379 -0.84 9.21 15.70
CA TYR A 379 -1.30 9.01 14.33
C TYR A 379 -0.48 9.83 13.32
N SER A 380 -0.10 11.05 13.65
CA SER A 380 0.78 11.85 12.81
C SER A 380 2.14 11.21 12.68
N GLY A 381 2.73 10.75 13.80
CA GLY A 381 4.02 10.08 13.81
C GLY A 381 3.99 8.78 13.01
N ALA A 382 3.06 7.89 13.30
CA ALA A 382 2.92 6.61 12.60
C ALA A 382 2.61 6.81 11.11
N GLY A 383 1.71 7.73 10.77
CA GLY A 383 1.34 8.01 9.39
C GLY A 383 2.50 8.54 8.56
N VAL A 384 3.26 9.51 9.07
CA VAL A 384 4.44 10.05 8.38
C VAL A 384 5.55 9.01 8.33
N GLY A 385 5.81 8.29 9.41
CA GLY A 385 6.79 7.21 9.44
C GLY A 385 6.48 6.12 8.40
N TYR A 386 5.23 5.73 8.29
CA TYR A 386 4.77 4.78 7.27
C TYR A 386 5.06 5.29 5.86
N GLN A 387 4.77 6.54 5.56
CA GLN A 387 4.99 7.10 4.22
C GLN A 387 6.47 7.33 3.91
N VAL A 388 7.27 7.76 4.87
CA VAL A 388 8.73 7.87 4.70
C VAL A 388 9.34 6.50 4.43
N ALA A 389 8.91 5.47 5.13
CA ALA A 389 9.34 4.09 4.87
C ALA A 389 8.97 3.64 3.45
N SER A 390 7.80 4.03 2.95
CA SER A 390 7.38 3.76 1.57
C SER A 390 8.35 4.36 0.56
N VAL A 391 8.84 5.57 0.79
CA VAL A 391 9.83 6.23 -0.08
C VAL A 391 11.17 5.49 -0.04
N VAL A 392 11.68 5.25 1.16
CA VAL A 392 13.04 4.70 1.36
C VAL A 392 13.14 3.24 0.91
N GLY A 393 12.15 2.42 1.25
CA GLY A 393 12.21 0.97 1.11
C GLY A 393 11.29 0.37 0.05
N GLY A 394 10.39 1.13 -0.55
CA GLY A 394 9.31 0.54 -1.35
C GLY A 394 9.14 1.09 -2.76
N GLY A 395 8.94 2.39 -2.89
CA GLY A 395 8.59 3.01 -4.17
C GLY A 395 9.62 2.79 -5.27
N PHE A 396 10.90 2.74 -4.90
CA PHE A 396 11.98 2.50 -5.81
C PHE A 396 12.43 1.03 -5.85
N THR A 397 11.74 0.12 -5.18
CA THR A 397 12.10 -1.31 -5.19
C THR A 397 12.11 -1.92 -6.59
N PRO A 398 11.10 -1.73 -7.45
CA PRO A 398 11.17 -2.24 -8.82
C PRO A 398 12.32 -1.61 -9.62
N PHE A 399 12.56 -0.32 -9.44
CA PHE A 399 13.69 0.37 -10.08
C PHE A 399 15.03 -0.19 -9.63
N ILE A 400 15.23 -0.35 -8.32
CA ILE A 400 16.49 -0.90 -7.77
C ILE A 400 16.70 -2.33 -8.25
N ALA A 401 15.64 -3.16 -8.23
CA ALA A 401 15.72 -4.54 -8.70
C ALA A 401 16.09 -4.61 -10.19
N ALA A 402 15.44 -3.81 -11.02
CA ALA A 402 15.74 -3.74 -12.46
C ALA A 402 17.15 -3.22 -12.72
N ALA A 403 17.62 -2.22 -11.96
CA ALA A 403 18.98 -1.71 -12.04
C ALA A 403 20.01 -2.77 -11.65
N LEU A 404 19.79 -3.51 -10.57
CA LEU A 404 20.65 -4.59 -10.13
C LEU A 404 20.80 -5.67 -11.21
N VAL A 405 19.70 -6.05 -11.86
CA VAL A 405 19.75 -7.02 -12.97
C VAL A 405 20.49 -6.45 -14.16
N THR A 406 20.21 -5.22 -14.56
CA THR A 406 20.83 -4.59 -15.73
C THR A 406 22.34 -4.46 -15.56
N PHE A 407 22.82 -3.98 -14.40
CA PHE A 407 24.24 -3.78 -14.12
C PHE A 407 24.98 -5.04 -13.69
N SER A 408 24.26 -6.14 -13.44
CA SER A 408 24.83 -7.47 -13.15
C SER A 408 24.85 -8.38 -14.38
N GLY A 409 24.68 -7.84 -15.58
CA GLY A 409 24.69 -8.63 -16.81
C GLY A 409 23.49 -9.57 -16.98
N GLY A 410 22.35 -9.25 -16.38
CA GLY A 410 21.12 -10.06 -16.44
C GLY A 410 20.98 -11.08 -15.30
N SER A 411 21.89 -11.10 -14.33
CA SER A 411 21.85 -12.02 -13.19
C SER A 411 20.84 -11.56 -12.13
N TRP A 412 20.07 -12.49 -11.61
CA TRP A 412 19.08 -12.24 -10.54
C TRP A 412 19.67 -12.34 -9.11
N HIS A 413 20.91 -12.79 -8.95
CA HIS A 413 21.48 -13.05 -7.63
C HIS A 413 21.51 -11.82 -6.72
N SER A 414 21.84 -10.65 -7.29
CA SER A 414 21.85 -9.38 -6.54
C SER A 414 20.45 -9.00 -6.03
N VAL A 415 19.42 -9.24 -6.82
CA VAL A 415 18.03 -8.97 -6.43
C VAL A 415 17.59 -9.92 -5.32
N ALA A 416 17.91 -11.20 -5.44
CA ALA A 416 17.61 -12.19 -4.42
C ALA A 416 18.29 -11.85 -3.10
N LEU A 417 19.54 -11.39 -3.14
CA LEU A 417 20.27 -10.93 -1.96
C LEU A 417 19.61 -9.69 -1.32
N TYR A 418 19.20 -8.73 -2.15
CA TYR A 418 18.47 -7.53 -1.70
C TYR A 418 17.17 -7.89 -0.98
N LEU A 419 16.38 -8.76 -1.56
CA LEU A 419 15.12 -9.24 -0.95
C LEU A 419 15.37 -9.95 0.38
N THR A 420 16.31 -10.88 0.39
CA THR A 420 16.66 -11.67 1.59
C THR A 420 17.19 -10.78 2.70
N ALA A 421 18.08 -9.85 2.38
CA ALA A 421 18.64 -8.92 3.36
C ALA A 421 17.58 -8.01 3.95
N GLY A 422 16.64 -7.51 3.14
CA GLY A 422 15.54 -6.67 3.63
C GLY A 422 14.59 -7.42 4.57
N CYS A 423 14.21 -8.64 4.22
CA CYS A 423 13.37 -9.49 5.07
C CYS A 423 14.07 -9.85 6.37
N LEU A 424 15.35 -10.19 6.32
CA LEU A 424 16.15 -10.52 7.50
C LEU A 424 16.29 -9.30 8.43
N LEU A 425 16.53 -8.11 7.87
CA LEU A 425 16.61 -6.88 8.67
C LEU A 425 15.29 -6.61 9.38
N SER A 426 14.16 -6.81 8.72
CA SER A 426 12.83 -6.67 9.35
C SER A 426 12.64 -7.67 10.48
N ALA A 427 13.03 -8.93 10.29
CA ALA A 427 12.93 -9.97 11.31
C ALA A 427 13.81 -9.65 12.53
N LEU A 428 15.06 -9.25 12.30
CA LEU A 428 15.99 -8.88 13.38
C LEU A 428 15.52 -7.65 14.14
N THR A 429 15.00 -6.64 13.45
CA THR A 429 14.45 -5.44 14.07
C THR A 429 13.28 -5.80 14.99
N ALA A 430 12.37 -6.65 14.55
CA ALA A 430 11.24 -7.10 15.38
C ALA A 430 11.71 -7.91 16.59
N LEU A 431 12.75 -8.74 16.44
CA LEU A 431 13.32 -9.51 17.54
C LEU A 431 13.97 -8.63 18.62
N LEU A 432 14.62 -7.54 18.20
CA LEU A 432 15.35 -6.64 19.10
C LEU A 432 14.49 -5.53 19.69
N MET A 433 13.25 -5.37 19.23
CA MET A 433 12.31 -4.40 19.80
C MET A 433 11.95 -4.75 21.25
N LYS A 434 11.67 -3.71 22.05
CA LYS A 434 11.10 -3.89 23.38
C LYS A 434 9.73 -4.55 23.28
N LYS A 435 9.50 -5.54 24.13
CA LYS A 435 8.19 -6.21 24.20
C LYS A 435 7.13 -5.26 24.70
N HIS A 436 6.01 -5.21 23.97
CA HIS A 436 4.79 -4.54 24.43
C HIS A 436 3.94 -5.53 25.24
N PRO A 437 3.16 -5.10 26.26
CA PRO A 437 2.33 -6.00 27.09
C PRO A 437 1.32 -6.86 26.32
N VAL A 438 1.01 -6.51 25.06
CA VAL A 438 0.05 -7.21 24.20
C VAL A 438 0.75 -8.18 23.22
N ASP A 439 2.08 -8.21 23.23
CA ASP A 439 2.87 -9.14 22.39
C ASP A 439 2.91 -10.54 23.03
#